data_ebe5ecde31378da47282ac926d187424
#
_entry.id   ebe5ecde31378da47282ac926d187424
#
_cell.length_a   1.000
_cell.length_b   1.000
_cell.length_c   1.000
_cell.angle_alpha   90.00
_cell.angle_beta   90.00
_cell.angle_gamma   90.00
#
_symmetry.space_group_name_H-M   'P 1'
#
loop_
_entity.id
_entity.type
_entity.pdbx_description
1 polymer ?
#
loop_
_entity_poly.entity_id
_entity_poly.type
_entity_poly.pdbx_seq_one_letter_code
_entity_poly.pdbx_strand_id
1 'polypeptide(L)'
;MSGLTLRRLGVVMEPEPGNPQEVEGVLNPAAVRGPDGHLYLFPRLVARGNYSRIGIARVTFSPAGDPIGVERLGIALEPEAEYELRPEGGGCEDPRITFVEPLQRCVMTYTAHSAEGPRIAVAISEDLLHWERLGLATFESYRGIDFVQVDNKDASLFPVAVPNHAGKLQMGLLHRPLFPGTRPEETVGQQGARVLDLPRESIWISYCPMPPSDRTPARLGVFNSHHRLAAPVAPWEQLKIGGGAPPILTRHGWLIVYHGVQNLAEPGVEEPQLCYSAGVMVLTKEHPRKILYRSPEAVLSPVLPQERRGTIADVVFPTGIDRRDDLGDPDRFDVYYGMADNRIGVARLDMPAILPPGGATDPDGSSGVSHVPPGQSVDS
;
A
#
# COMPACT_ATOMS: atom_id res chain seq x y z
N MET A 1 -20.61 -18.09 -9.91
CA MET A 1 -20.03 -17.95 -8.55
C MET A 1 -19.58 -16.50 -8.45
N SER A 2 -20.09 -15.75 -7.47
CA SER A 2 -19.68 -14.35 -7.24
C SER A 2 -18.21 -14.32 -6.80
N GLY A 3 -17.39 -13.45 -7.43
CA GLY A 3 -16.02 -13.20 -7.01
C GLY A 3 -15.95 -12.65 -5.57
N LEU A 4 -14.73 -12.44 -5.06
CA LEU A 4 -14.52 -11.72 -3.81
C LEU A 4 -15.05 -10.29 -3.94
N THR A 5 -15.75 -9.82 -2.90
CA THR A 5 -16.28 -8.45 -2.82
C THR A 5 -16.08 -7.89 -1.44
N LEU A 6 -15.90 -6.57 -1.34
CA LEU A 6 -15.90 -5.85 -0.08
C LEU A 6 -17.26 -5.21 0.16
N ARG A 7 -17.88 -5.52 1.32
CA ARG A 7 -19.14 -4.90 1.75
C ARG A 7 -18.86 -3.64 2.57
N ARG A 8 -19.27 -2.49 2.06
CA ARG A 8 -19.10 -1.21 2.78
C ARG A 8 -19.80 -1.22 4.13
N LEU A 9 -19.15 -0.71 5.17
CA LEU A 9 -19.74 -0.51 6.51
C LEU A 9 -20.08 0.96 6.75
N GLY A 10 -19.34 1.89 6.16
CA GLY A 10 -19.60 3.32 6.28
C GLY A 10 -18.34 4.19 6.30
N VAL A 11 -18.54 5.46 6.58
CA VAL A 11 -17.47 6.43 6.85
C VAL A 11 -17.16 6.42 8.34
N VAL A 12 -15.87 6.35 8.69
CA VAL A 12 -15.42 6.32 10.08
C VAL A 12 -14.69 7.59 10.51
N MET A 13 -14.16 8.36 9.55
CA MET A 13 -13.48 9.63 9.84
C MET A 13 -13.67 10.62 8.69
N GLU A 14 -14.02 11.85 9.02
CA GLU A 14 -14.10 12.99 8.10
C GLU A 14 -13.26 14.13 8.67
N PRO A 15 -12.81 15.11 7.83
CA PRO A 15 -12.12 16.29 8.32
C PRO A 15 -12.94 17.00 9.42
N GLU A 16 -12.29 17.36 10.50
CA GLU A 16 -12.93 18.10 11.59
C GLU A 16 -13.07 19.58 11.21
N PRO A 17 -14.31 20.12 11.22
CA PRO A 17 -14.52 21.50 10.89
C PRO A 17 -13.70 22.45 11.75
N GLY A 18 -12.91 23.33 11.11
CA GLY A 18 -12.05 24.29 11.80
C GLY A 18 -10.68 23.74 12.23
N ASN A 19 -10.38 22.47 12.00
CA ASN A 19 -9.06 21.91 12.26
C ASN A 19 -8.10 22.23 11.09
N PRO A 20 -7.08 23.07 11.27
CA PRO A 20 -6.19 23.48 10.19
C PRO A 20 -5.30 22.34 9.68
N GLN A 21 -5.16 21.25 10.45
CA GLN A 21 -4.35 20.09 10.08
C GLN A 21 -5.08 19.13 9.14
N GLU A 22 -6.41 19.24 9.03
CA GLU A 22 -7.27 18.35 8.26
C GLU A 22 -8.03 19.05 7.13
N VAL A 23 -7.73 20.32 6.88
CA VAL A 23 -8.56 21.19 6.02
C VAL A 23 -8.69 20.68 4.57
N GLU A 24 -7.72 19.95 4.07
CA GLU A 24 -7.75 19.35 2.73
C GLU A 24 -8.10 17.85 2.76
N GLY A 25 -8.08 17.21 3.93
CA GLY A 25 -8.52 15.82 4.06
C GLY A 25 -7.95 15.06 5.24
N VAL A 26 -8.59 13.94 5.53
CA VAL A 26 -8.11 12.83 6.37
C VAL A 26 -8.25 11.56 5.55
N LEU A 27 -7.16 10.86 5.25
CA LEU A 27 -7.16 9.81 4.25
C LEU A 27 -6.11 8.72 4.51
N ASN A 28 -6.17 7.64 3.75
CA ASN A 28 -5.15 6.59 3.62
C ASN A 28 -4.56 6.12 4.96
N PRO A 29 -5.38 5.63 5.91
CA PRO A 29 -4.90 5.30 7.24
C PRO A 29 -4.17 3.95 7.27
N ALA A 30 -3.08 3.83 8.02
CA ALA A 30 -2.72 2.53 8.56
C ALA A 30 -3.72 2.11 9.64
N ALA A 31 -3.86 0.80 9.86
CA ALA A 31 -4.67 0.22 10.93
C ALA A 31 -3.85 -0.83 11.68
N VAL A 32 -3.83 -0.77 13.00
CA VAL A 32 -3.10 -1.72 13.84
C VAL A 32 -3.74 -1.84 15.22
N ARG A 33 -3.77 -3.06 15.77
CA ARG A 33 -4.18 -3.27 17.15
C ARG A 33 -3.02 -2.99 18.11
N GLY A 34 -3.31 -2.17 19.12
CA GLY A 34 -2.36 -1.88 20.19
C GLY A 34 -2.23 -3.03 21.19
N PRO A 35 -1.22 -2.96 22.08
CA PRO A 35 -1.03 -3.94 23.15
C PRO A 35 -2.20 -3.95 24.15
N ASP A 36 -3.00 -2.91 24.19
CA ASP A 36 -4.23 -2.79 24.98
C ASP A 36 -5.47 -3.42 24.30
N GLY A 37 -5.30 -4.02 23.11
CA GLY A 37 -6.35 -4.64 22.31
C GLY A 37 -7.23 -3.67 21.51
N HIS A 38 -7.07 -2.35 21.69
CA HIS A 38 -7.79 -1.38 20.88
C HIS A 38 -7.22 -1.30 19.46
N LEU A 39 -8.10 -0.99 18.51
CA LEU A 39 -7.71 -0.71 17.14
C LEU A 39 -7.42 0.77 16.97
N TYR A 40 -6.25 1.07 16.42
CA TYR A 40 -5.82 2.42 16.10
C TYR A 40 -5.72 2.61 14.60
N LEU A 41 -6.17 3.77 14.14
CA LEU A 41 -5.92 4.28 12.80
C LEU A 41 -4.83 5.35 12.87
N PHE A 42 -3.98 5.34 11.86
CA PHE A 42 -2.97 6.36 11.64
C PHE A 42 -3.26 7.05 10.30
N PRO A 43 -4.17 8.02 10.30
CA PRO A 43 -4.56 8.72 9.09
C PRO A 43 -3.44 9.66 8.61
N ARG A 44 -3.34 9.84 7.28
CA ARG A 44 -2.70 11.01 6.71
C ARG A 44 -3.64 12.19 6.91
N LEU A 45 -3.18 13.22 7.61
CA LEU A 45 -3.86 14.49 7.82
C LEU A 45 -3.27 15.51 6.86
N VAL A 46 -4.12 16.17 6.07
CA VAL A 46 -3.67 17.08 5.02
C VAL A 46 -4.09 18.50 5.34
N ALA A 47 -3.11 19.32 5.65
CA ALA A 47 -3.26 20.75 5.83
C ALA A 47 -3.20 21.49 4.49
N ARG A 48 -3.47 22.80 4.52
CA ARG A 48 -3.45 23.65 3.33
C ARG A 48 -2.13 23.52 2.55
N GLY A 49 -2.23 23.42 1.24
CA GLY A 49 -1.11 23.27 0.32
C GLY A 49 -0.56 21.85 0.27
N ASN A 50 -1.40 20.85 0.54
CA ASN A 50 -1.03 19.44 0.56
C ASN A 50 0.12 19.11 1.53
N TYR A 51 0.17 19.80 2.67
CA TYR A 51 1.15 19.53 3.73
C TYR A 51 0.64 18.40 4.63
N SER A 52 1.36 17.29 4.65
CA SER A 52 0.92 16.03 5.23
C SER A 52 1.65 15.65 6.51
N ARG A 53 0.90 15.15 7.48
CA ARG A 53 1.38 14.54 8.73
C ARG A 53 0.61 13.25 9.03
N ILE A 54 1.11 12.44 9.94
CA ILE A 54 0.43 11.22 10.36
C ILE A 54 -0.21 11.46 11.72
N GLY A 55 -1.53 11.36 11.77
CA GLY A 55 -2.31 11.40 13.01
C GLY A 55 -2.38 10.05 13.70
N ILE A 56 -3.00 10.03 14.87
CA ILE A 56 -3.41 8.82 15.56
C ILE A 56 -4.86 8.98 16.07
N ALA A 57 -5.68 7.94 15.86
CA ALA A 57 -7.06 7.90 16.31
C ALA A 57 -7.44 6.48 16.74
N ARG A 58 -8.24 6.35 17.79
CA ARG A 58 -8.77 5.08 18.26
C ARG A 58 -10.13 4.80 17.64
N VAL A 59 -10.32 3.60 17.08
CA VAL A 59 -11.60 3.20 16.47
C VAL A 59 -12.65 2.93 17.55
N THR A 60 -13.86 3.44 17.33
CA THR A 60 -15.05 3.13 18.14
C THR A 60 -15.92 2.12 17.42
N PHE A 61 -16.42 1.15 18.15
CA PHE A 61 -17.23 0.05 17.61
C PHE A 61 -18.66 0.12 18.13
N SER A 62 -19.60 -0.30 17.30
CA SER A 62 -20.98 -0.56 17.72
C SER A 62 -21.07 -1.79 18.63
N PRO A 63 -22.19 -2.01 19.33
CA PRO A 63 -22.42 -3.27 20.08
C PRO A 63 -22.35 -4.53 19.19
N ALA A 64 -22.57 -4.40 17.88
CA ALA A 64 -22.46 -5.50 16.93
C ALA A 64 -21.01 -5.70 16.41
N GLY A 65 -20.05 -4.90 16.89
CA GLY A 65 -18.65 -4.97 16.50
C GLY A 65 -18.31 -4.28 15.18
N ASP A 66 -19.21 -3.51 14.59
CA ASP A 66 -18.90 -2.73 13.38
C ASP A 66 -18.20 -1.41 13.75
N PRO A 67 -17.13 -1.00 13.01
CA PRO A 67 -16.52 0.30 13.19
C PRO A 67 -17.51 1.42 12.82
N ILE A 68 -17.72 2.38 13.75
CA ILE A 68 -18.70 3.46 13.58
C ILE A 68 -18.12 4.87 13.66
N GLY A 69 -16.86 4.99 14.02
CA GLY A 69 -16.19 6.28 14.17
C GLY A 69 -14.83 6.15 14.80
N VAL A 70 -14.22 7.28 15.14
CA VAL A 70 -12.92 7.37 15.79
C VAL A 70 -12.90 8.44 16.88
N GLU A 71 -12.03 8.24 17.86
CA GLU A 71 -11.58 9.25 18.81
C GLU A 71 -10.18 9.71 18.39
N ARG A 72 -10.00 10.99 18.10
CA ARG A 72 -8.70 11.59 17.75
C ARG A 72 -7.81 11.67 18.98
N LEU A 73 -6.57 11.22 18.87
CA LEU A 73 -5.60 11.20 19.97
C LEU A 73 -4.43 12.16 19.74
N GLY A 74 -4.32 12.76 18.54
CA GLY A 74 -3.28 13.74 18.22
C GLY A 74 -2.45 13.35 16.99
N ILE A 75 -1.17 13.71 17.02
CA ILE A 75 -0.21 13.50 15.94
C ILE A 75 0.78 12.42 16.34
N ALA A 76 0.99 11.44 15.46
CA ALA A 76 2.00 10.40 15.60
C ALA A 76 3.35 10.81 15.00
N LEU A 77 3.33 11.43 13.80
CA LEU A 77 4.53 11.97 13.15
C LEU A 77 4.24 13.33 12.50
N GLU A 78 4.96 14.36 12.95
CA GLU A 78 5.11 15.64 12.25
C GLU A 78 6.34 15.55 11.33
N PRO A 79 6.32 16.18 10.13
CA PRO A 79 7.52 16.29 9.31
C PRO A 79 8.63 17.07 10.02
N GLU A 80 9.77 16.42 10.25
CA GLU A 80 10.91 16.98 10.98
C GLU A 80 12.24 16.71 10.27
N ALA A 81 12.39 15.53 9.65
CA ALA A 81 13.61 15.16 8.97
C ALA A 81 13.70 15.82 7.58
N GLU A 82 14.92 16.15 7.11
CA GLU A 82 15.13 16.81 5.81
C GLU A 82 14.41 16.07 4.66
N TYR A 83 14.39 14.76 4.68
CA TYR A 83 13.71 13.94 3.69
C TYR A 83 12.18 13.97 3.77
N GLU A 84 11.61 14.67 4.76
CA GLU A 84 10.16 14.90 4.94
C GLU A 84 9.79 16.34 4.62
N LEU A 85 10.78 17.24 4.50
CA LEU A 85 10.55 18.67 4.37
C LEU A 85 10.53 19.12 2.92
N ARG A 86 9.56 19.97 2.60
CA ARG A 86 9.39 20.57 1.29
C ARG A 86 8.83 22.00 1.46
N PRO A 87 9.26 22.98 0.64
CA PRO A 87 8.76 24.35 0.72
C PRO A 87 7.24 24.47 0.52
N GLU A 88 6.68 23.62 -0.32
CA GLU A 88 5.24 23.56 -0.62
C GLU A 88 4.78 22.11 -0.64
N GLY A 89 3.82 21.77 0.23
CA GLY A 89 3.26 20.42 0.35
C GLY A 89 4.23 19.38 0.91
N GLY A 90 4.01 18.11 0.58
CA GLY A 90 4.84 17.00 1.03
C GLY A 90 4.65 16.64 2.49
N GLY A 91 5.67 16.10 3.14
CA GLY A 91 5.63 15.67 4.53
C GLY A 91 5.62 14.15 4.70
N CYS A 92 4.90 13.69 5.73
CA CYS A 92 4.71 12.28 6.04
C CYS A 92 3.37 11.80 5.47
N GLU A 93 3.41 10.93 4.45
CA GLU A 93 2.23 10.49 3.70
C GLU A 93 2.00 8.98 3.82
N ASP A 94 0.73 8.57 3.75
CA ASP A 94 0.26 7.21 3.48
C ASP A 94 0.98 6.12 4.29
N PRO A 95 0.84 6.10 5.62
CA PRO A 95 1.52 5.11 6.46
C PRO A 95 0.97 3.69 6.26
N ARG A 96 1.82 2.68 6.45
CA ARG A 96 1.47 1.28 6.65
C ARG A 96 2.15 0.79 7.92
N ILE A 97 1.40 0.17 8.81
CA ILE A 97 1.95 -0.30 10.08
C ILE A 97 1.79 -1.82 10.17
N THR A 98 2.90 -2.48 10.51
CA THR A 98 2.96 -3.93 10.70
C THR A 98 3.58 -4.22 12.05
N PHE A 99 2.94 -5.06 12.87
CA PHE A 99 3.62 -5.66 14.00
C PHE A 99 4.59 -6.72 13.47
N VAL A 100 5.89 -6.47 13.60
CA VAL A 100 6.95 -7.34 13.08
C VAL A 100 7.37 -8.30 14.19
N GLU A 101 6.93 -9.55 14.08
CA GLU A 101 7.13 -10.58 15.11
C GLU A 101 8.61 -10.78 15.51
N PRO A 102 9.58 -10.84 14.58
CA PRO A 102 10.99 -10.96 14.96
C PRO A 102 11.52 -9.78 15.79
N LEU A 103 10.95 -8.59 15.64
CA LEU A 103 11.33 -7.39 16.41
C LEU A 103 10.50 -7.24 17.69
N GLN A 104 9.31 -7.84 17.76
CA GLN A 104 8.30 -7.59 18.79
C GLN A 104 7.95 -6.10 18.90
N ARG A 105 7.91 -5.40 17.76
CA ARG A 105 7.62 -3.96 17.64
C ARG A 105 6.73 -3.69 16.44
N CYS A 106 6.00 -2.60 16.50
CA CYS A 106 5.33 -2.05 15.34
C CYS A 106 6.33 -1.30 14.47
N VAL A 107 6.29 -1.58 13.18
CA VAL A 107 7.08 -0.90 12.15
C VAL A 107 6.12 -0.14 11.24
N MET A 108 6.32 1.16 11.13
CA MET A 108 5.65 2.02 10.18
C MET A 108 6.56 2.22 8.97
N THR A 109 6.05 1.93 7.79
CA THR A 109 6.59 2.41 6.52
C THR A 109 5.68 3.53 6.03
N TYR A 110 6.24 4.63 5.57
CA TYR A 110 5.48 5.77 5.06
C TYR A 110 6.21 6.43 3.89
N THR A 111 5.49 7.22 3.12
CA THR A 111 6.09 8.03 2.07
C THR A 111 6.57 9.34 2.69
N ALA A 112 7.87 9.52 2.77
CA ALA A 112 8.51 10.79 3.08
C ALA A 112 8.63 11.59 1.78
N HIS A 113 7.95 12.72 1.69
CA HIS A 113 7.87 13.51 0.46
C HIS A 113 8.57 14.86 0.63
N SER A 114 9.81 14.93 0.17
CA SER A 114 10.64 16.14 0.17
C SER A 114 10.73 16.77 -1.22
N ALA A 115 11.58 17.79 -1.35
CA ALA A 115 11.89 18.40 -2.63
C ALA A 115 12.53 17.44 -3.64
N GLU A 116 13.15 16.35 -3.17
CA GLU A 116 13.76 15.31 -4.00
C GLU A 116 12.78 14.22 -4.47
N GLY A 117 11.49 14.40 -4.20
CA GLY A 117 10.44 13.45 -4.53
C GLY A 117 10.09 12.49 -3.37
N PRO A 118 9.15 11.57 -3.61
CA PRO A 118 8.69 10.62 -2.60
C PRO A 118 9.69 9.47 -2.41
N ARG A 119 10.02 9.18 -1.15
CA ARG A 119 10.87 8.07 -0.72
C ARG A 119 10.17 7.28 0.38
N ILE A 120 10.52 6.01 0.54
CA ILE A 120 10.05 5.20 1.66
C ILE A 120 10.90 5.51 2.88
N ALA A 121 10.26 5.91 3.97
CA ALA A 121 10.87 6.03 5.27
C ALA A 121 10.33 4.98 6.24
N VAL A 122 11.09 4.69 7.28
CA VAL A 122 10.80 3.67 8.29
C VAL A 122 10.85 4.27 9.68
N ALA A 123 9.85 3.96 10.49
CA ALA A 123 9.84 4.27 11.93
C ALA A 123 9.39 3.04 12.73
N ILE A 124 9.78 2.98 14.00
CA ILE A 124 9.41 1.89 14.92
C ILE A 124 8.76 2.43 16.19
N SER A 125 7.91 1.60 16.79
CA SER A 125 7.26 1.90 18.07
C SER A 125 7.02 0.64 18.89
N GLU A 126 7.07 0.76 20.21
CA GLU A 126 6.68 -0.27 21.16
C GLU A 126 5.23 -0.09 21.64
N ASP A 127 4.73 1.15 21.65
CA ASP A 127 3.47 1.55 22.29
C ASP A 127 2.46 2.22 21.35
N LEU A 128 2.82 2.43 20.08
CA LEU A 128 2.07 3.17 19.04
C LEU A 128 1.98 4.68 19.26
N LEU A 129 2.41 5.19 20.40
CA LEU A 129 2.34 6.62 20.76
C LEU A 129 3.66 7.35 20.47
N HIS A 130 4.78 6.63 20.65
CA HIS A 130 6.11 7.17 20.45
C HIS A 130 6.80 6.44 19.30
N TRP A 131 7.23 7.20 18.29
CA TRP A 131 7.83 6.66 17.07
C TRP A 131 9.27 7.11 16.93
N GLU A 132 10.18 6.16 16.80
CA GLU A 132 11.58 6.38 16.47
C GLU A 132 11.79 6.23 14.98
N ARG A 133 12.29 7.28 14.30
CA ARG A 133 12.65 7.24 12.87
C ARG A 133 13.94 6.45 12.66
N LEU A 134 13.90 5.48 11.78
CA LEU A 134 15.09 4.75 11.34
C LEU A 134 15.72 5.35 10.07
N GLY A 135 15.03 6.32 9.44
CA GLY A 135 15.47 6.99 8.21
C GLY A 135 14.86 6.40 6.95
N LEU A 136 15.44 6.75 5.80
CA LEU A 136 14.99 6.28 4.50
C LEU A 136 15.36 4.81 4.27
N ALA A 137 14.43 4.06 3.68
CA ALA A 137 14.74 2.74 3.15
C ALA A 137 15.70 2.87 1.96
N THR A 138 16.72 2.02 1.94
CA THR A 138 17.71 1.95 0.88
C THR A 138 17.60 0.65 0.10
N PHE A 139 17.82 0.73 -1.20
CA PHE A 139 17.70 -0.37 -2.12
C PHE A 139 19.01 -0.51 -2.87
N GLU A 140 19.76 -1.58 -2.60
CA GLU A 140 21.02 -1.87 -3.30
C GLU A 140 20.76 -2.21 -4.76
N SER A 141 21.70 -1.89 -5.66
CA SER A 141 21.59 -2.31 -7.06
C SER A 141 21.50 -3.84 -7.17
N TYR A 142 20.59 -4.34 -7.99
CA TYR A 142 20.32 -5.77 -8.11
C TYR A 142 20.08 -6.19 -9.56
N ARG A 143 20.92 -7.10 -10.07
CA ARG A 143 20.80 -7.64 -11.44
C ARG A 143 20.68 -6.56 -12.54
N GLY A 144 21.47 -5.51 -12.42
CA GLY A 144 21.46 -4.40 -13.37
C GLY A 144 20.34 -3.37 -13.18
N ILE A 145 19.48 -3.54 -12.18
CA ILE A 145 18.47 -2.55 -11.81
C ILE A 145 19.06 -1.66 -10.72
N ASP A 146 19.10 -0.37 -10.99
CA ASP A 146 19.52 0.66 -10.05
C ASP A 146 18.29 1.33 -9.44
N PHE A 147 18.24 1.36 -8.12
CA PHE A 147 17.17 2.00 -7.34
C PHE A 147 17.59 3.36 -6.75
N VAL A 148 18.83 3.78 -7.01
CA VAL A 148 19.34 5.07 -6.52
C VAL A 148 18.51 6.19 -7.14
N GLN A 149 17.98 7.07 -6.28
CA GLN A 149 17.13 8.21 -6.67
C GLN A 149 15.80 7.84 -7.35
N VAL A 150 15.41 6.57 -7.37
CA VAL A 150 14.09 6.17 -7.87
C VAL A 150 13.03 6.53 -6.84
N ASP A 151 12.03 7.30 -7.25
CA ASP A 151 10.84 7.57 -6.44
C ASP A 151 10.16 6.27 -6.05
N ASN A 152 9.66 6.19 -4.81
CA ASN A 152 9.13 4.95 -4.28
C ASN A 152 8.01 5.20 -3.27
N LYS A 153 6.92 4.42 -3.37
CA LYS A 153 5.71 4.56 -2.56
C LYS A 153 5.11 3.20 -2.16
N ASP A 154 3.99 3.24 -1.46
CA ASP A 154 3.10 2.10 -1.16
C ASP A 154 3.82 0.94 -0.47
N ALA A 155 4.73 1.25 0.45
CA ALA A 155 5.52 0.24 1.13
C ALA A 155 4.78 -0.40 2.29
N SER A 156 4.88 -1.74 2.40
CA SER A 156 4.38 -2.49 3.56
C SER A 156 5.22 -3.74 3.82
N LEU A 157 5.54 -3.99 5.08
CA LEU A 157 6.32 -5.16 5.50
C LEU A 157 5.43 -6.39 5.71
N PHE A 158 6.00 -7.57 5.48
CA PHE A 158 5.44 -8.81 6.01
C PHE A 158 5.65 -8.86 7.54
N PRO A 159 4.67 -9.40 8.31
CA PRO A 159 4.78 -9.46 9.77
C PRO A 159 5.83 -10.45 10.26
N VAL A 160 6.20 -11.41 9.42
CA VAL A 160 7.19 -12.45 9.70
C VAL A 160 8.18 -12.55 8.54
N ALA A 161 9.28 -13.24 8.78
CA ALA A 161 10.19 -13.58 7.70
C ALA A 161 9.54 -14.51 6.69
N VAL A 162 9.81 -14.23 5.42
CA VAL A 162 9.30 -14.99 4.28
C VAL A 162 10.46 -15.50 3.40
N PRO A 163 10.28 -16.63 2.69
CA PRO A 163 11.33 -17.14 1.80
C PRO A 163 11.60 -16.19 0.63
N ASN A 164 12.85 -15.85 0.42
CA ASN A 164 13.30 -15.15 -0.78
C ASN A 164 13.42 -16.12 -1.98
N HIS A 165 13.97 -15.66 -3.12
CA HIS A 165 14.15 -16.47 -4.33
C HIS A 165 15.05 -17.70 -4.16
N ALA A 166 15.93 -17.71 -3.15
CA ALA A 166 16.81 -18.84 -2.82
C ALA A 166 16.25 -19.71 -1.67
N GLY A 167 15.01 -19.47 -1.24
CA GLY A 167 14.40 -20.18 -0.11
C GLY A 167 14.89 -19.73 1.28
N LYS A 168 15.77 -18.71 1.36
CA LYS A 168 16.24 -18.15 2.62
C LYS A 168 15.21 -17.25 3.23
N LEU A 169 14.93 -17.40 4.53
CA LEU A 169 14.04 -16.54 5.28
C LEU A 169 14.65 -15.13 5.45
N GLN A 170 13.90 -14.12 5.02
CA GLN A 170 14.27 -12.70 5.11
C GLN A 170 13.02 -11.87 5.38
N MET A 171 13.18 -10.64 5.83
CA MET A 171 12.06 -9.70 5.89
C MET A 171 11.71 -9.24 4.48
N GLY A 172 10.43 -9.36 4.13
CA GLY A 172 9.88 -8.95 2.84
C GLY A 172 9.20 -7.59 2.94
N LEU A 173 9.39 -6.75 1.93
CA LEU A 173 8.71 -5.47 1.74
C LEU A 173 8.00 -5.46 0.40
N LEU A 174 6.70 -5.19 0.38
CA LEU A 174 6.00 -4.78 -0.83
C LEU A 174 6.19 -3.29 -1.04
N HIS A 175 6.40 -2.84 -2.28
CA HIS A 175 6.54 -1.42 -2.61
C HIS A 175 6.29 -1.17 -4.10
N ARG A 176 6.25 0.11 -4.50
CA ARG A 176 6.03 0.54 -5.89
C ARG A 176 7.08 1.57 -6.30
N PRO A 177 8.21 1.14 -6.86
CA PRO A 177 9.19 2.05 -7.44
C PRO A 177 8.63 2.67 -8.73
N LEU A 178 8.89 3.96 -8.92
CA LEU A 178 8.46 4.77 -10.06
C LEU A 178 9.67 4.96 -10.97
N PHE A 179 10.02 3.92 -11.74
CA PHE A 179 11.12 4.02 -12.70
C PHE A 179 10.82 5.03 -13.79
N PRO A 180 11.82 5.74 -14.32
CA PRO A 180 11.66 6.61 -15.49
C PRO A 180 11.02 5.86 -16.68
N GLY A 181 10.09 6.51 -17.38
CA GLY A 181 9.34 5.92 -18.50
C GLY A 181 8.17 5.01 -18.09
N THR A 182 7.91 4.82 -16.79
CA THR A 182 6.78 4.02 -16.30
C THR A 182 5.58 4.86 -15.87
N ARG A 183 5.73 6.17 -15.73
CA ARG A 183 4.67 7.08 -15.24
C ARG A 183 3.60 7.27 -16.33
N PRO A 184 2.31 7.28 -15.96
CA PRO A 184 1.21 7.46 -16.90
C PRO A 184 1.33 8.73 -17.74
N GLU A 185 1.76 9.85 -17.16
CA GLU A 185 1.99 11.13 -17.82
C GLU A 185 3.11 11.10 -18.87
N GLU A 186 4.08 10.20 -18.71
CA GLU A 186 5.18 10.02 -19.67
C GLU A 186 4.77 9.14 -20.86
N THR A 187 3.70 8.34 -20.71
CA THR A 187 3.24 7.39 -21.74
C THR A 187 2.14 7.94 -22.63
N VAL A 188 1.45 9.01 -22.26
CA VAL A 188 0.31 9.57 -22.99
C VAL A 188 0.70 10.21 -24.34
N GLY A 189 1.98 10.54 -24.58
CA GLY A 189 2.45 11.19 -25.83
C GLY A 189 3.04 10.26 -26.90
N GLN A 190 3.24 8.98 -26.63
CA GLN A 190 3.87 8.04 -27.56
C GLN A 190 2.85 7.19 -28.34
N GLN A 191 2.11 7.82 -29.27
CA GLN A 191 1.34 7.09 -30.27
C GLN A 191 2.31 6.38 -31.22
N GLY A 192 2.42 5.06 -31.11
CA GLY A 192 3.13 4.21 -32.10
C GLY A 192 4.19 3.27 -31.54
N ALA A 193 4.73 3.47 -30.34
CA ALA A 193 5.56 2.45 -29.71
C ALA A 193 4.66 1.37 -29.10
N ARG A 194 5.05 0.12 -29.19
CA ARG A 194 4.37 -1.00 -28.51
C ARG A 194 4.39 -0.73 -27.00
N VAL A 195 3.30 -0.11 -26.51
CA VAL A 195 3.05 0.21 -25.10
C VAL A 195 3.13 -1.02 -24.19
N LEU A 196 3.18 -2.23 -24.78
CA LEU A 196 3.21 -3.51 -24.08
C LEU A 196 4.56 -3.86 -23.42
N ASP A 197 5.66 -3.23 -23.82
CA ASP A 197 7.01 -3.59 -23.34
C ASP A 197 7.57 -2.61 -22.28
N LEU A 198 6.93 -1.46 -22.03
CA LEU A 198 7.34 -0.57 -20.97
C LEU A 198 6.80 -1.07 -19.61
N PRO A 199 7.66 -1.22 -18.59
CA PRO A 199 7.24 -1.64 -17.27
C PRO A 199 6.37 -0.54 -16.65
N ARG A 200 5.04 -0.70 -16.69
CA ARG A 200 4.10 0.17 -15.95
C ARG A 200 4.39 0.10 -14.47
N GLU A 201 4.00 1.14 -13.71
CA GLU A 201 4.11 1.12 -12.25
C GLU A 201 3.46 -0.15 -11.68
N SER A 202 4.27 -0.92 -11.01
CA SER A 202 4.00 -2.30 -10.62
C SER A 202 4.30 -2.53 -9.14
N ILE A 203 3.73 -3.57 -8.55
CA ILE A 203 4.07 -4.00 -7.20
C ILE A 203 5.35 -4.83 -7.25
N TRP A 204 6.32 -4.45 -6.43
CA TRP A 204 7.58 -5.17 -6.23
C TRP A 204 7.64 -5.77 -4.83
N ILE A 205 8.42 -6.84 -4.69
CA ILE A 205 8.81 -7.40 -3.41
C ILE A 205 10.32 -7.32 -3.27
N SER A 206 10.77 -6.70 -2.18
CA SER A 206 12.19 -6.57 -1.84
C SER A 206 12.49 -7.19 -0.50
N TYR A 207 13.72 -7.65 -0.30
CA TYR A 207 14.11 -8.40 0.87
C TYR A 207 15.29 -7.75 1.59
N CYS A 208 15.23 -7.72 2.92
CA CYS A 208 16.35 -7.36 3.78
C CYS A 208 16.63 -8.48 4.79
N PRO A 209 17.86 -8.53 5.36
CA PRO A 209 18.20 -9.51 6.37
C PRO A 209 17.24 -9.52 7.55
N MET A 210 17.07 -10.68 8.17
CA MET A 210 16.38 -10.81 9.44
C MET A 210 17.02 -9.91 10.50
N PRO A 211 16.22 -9.28 11.38
CA PRO A 211 16.73 -8.69 12.59
C PRO A 211 17.54 -9.69 13.40
N PRO A 212 18.63 -9.30 14.03
CA PRO A 212 19.40 -10.18 14.90
C PRO A 212 18.59 -10.58 16.16
N SER A 213 19.07 -11.58 16.89
CA SER A 213 18.37 -12.14 18.07
C SER A 213 18.18 -11.15 19.22
N ASP A 214 18.99 -10.09 19.27
CA ASP A 214 18.82 -8.97 20.23
C ASP A 214 17.73 -7.98 19.82
N ARG A 215 17.02 -8.26 18.71
CA ARG A 215 15.92 -7.44 18.18
C ARG A 215 16.32 -6.02 17.78
N THR A 216 17.60 -5.75 17.50
CA THR A 216 18.00 -4.44 16.99
C THR A 216 17.50 -4.25 15.57
N PRO A 217 16.96 -3.09 15.21
CA PRO A 217 16.46 -2.80 13.87
C PRO A 217 17.57 -2.41 12.89
N ALA A 218 18.85 -2.56 13.24
CA ALA A 218 20.01 -1.97 12.56
C ALA A 218 20.11 -2.24 11.04
N ARG A 219 19.42 -3.24 10.50
CA ARG A 219 19.38 -3.52 9.06
C ARG A 219 17.96 -3.54 8.48
N LEU A 220 16.98 -3.19 9.28
CA LEU A 220 15.63 -2.99 8.80
C LEU A 220 15.63 -1.74 7.90
N GLY A 221 15.18 -1.88 6.66
CA GLY A 221 15.22 -0.78 5.70
C GLY A 221 16.40 -0.82 4.72
N VAL A 222 17.34 -1.78 4.83
CA VAL A 222 18.41 -1.99 3.84
C VAL A 222 18.09 -3.21 2.99
N PHE A 223 17.50 -2.98 1.81
CA PHE A 223 17.01 -4.04 0.91
C PHE A 223 18.06 -4.37 -0.17
N ASN A 224 18.32 -5.67 -0.39
CA ASN A 224 19.40 -6.15 -1.23
C ASN A 224 18.97 -7.14 -2.33
N SER A 225 17.68 -7.40 -2.47
CA SER A 225 17.16 -8.31 -3.49
C SER A 225 15.75 -7.86 -3.86
N HIS A 226 15.50 -7.67 -5.16
CA HIS A 226 14.30 -6.99 -5.65
C HIS A 226 13.67 -7.76 -6.80
N HIS A 227 12.35 -7.96 -6.75
CA HIS A 227 11.60 -8.69 -7.77
C HIS A 227 10.26 -8.03 -8.05
N ARG A 228 9.91 -7.86 -9.32
CA ARG A 228 8.56 -7.48 -9.70
C ARG A 228 7.61 -8.61 -9.34
N LEU A 229 6.65 -8.33 -8.47
CA LEU A 229 5.66 -9.31 -8.01
C LEU A 229 4.45 -9.36 -8.95
N ALA A 230 3.91 -8.20 -9.30
CA ALA A 230 2.73 -8.09 -10.14
C ALA A 230 2.80 -6.82 -10.99
N ALA A 231 2.38 -6.92 -12.25
CA ALA A 231 2.16 -5.82 -13.16
C ALA A 231 0.66 -5.62 -13.44
N PRO A 232 0.22 -4.47 -13.97
CA PRO A 232 -1.16 -4.27 -14.42
C PRO A 232 -1.56 -5.28 -15.50
N VAL A 233 -2.70 -5.96 -15.33
CA VAL A 233 -3.23 -6.95 -16.29
C VAL A 233 -4.71 -6.74 -16.61
N ALA A 234 -5.52 -6.30 -15.67
CA ALA A 234 -6.95 -6.08 -15.85
C ALA A 234 -7.25 -4.66 -16.37
N PRO A 235 -8.39 -4.42 -17.04
CA PRO A 235 -8.76 -3.09 -17.52
C PRO A 235 -8.79 -2.02 -16.43
N TRP A 236 -9.26 -2.34 -15.23
CA TRP A 236 -9.32 -1.42 -14.09
C TRP A 236 -7.95 -1.10 -13.47
N GLU A 237 -6.90 -1.76 -13.93
CA GLU A 237 -5.49 -1.55 -13.57
C GLU A 237 -4.70 -0.86 -14.69
N GLN A 238 -5.36 -0.43 -15.74
CA GLN A 238 -4.79 -0.01 -17.02
C GLN A 238 -3.50 0.82 -16.91
N LEU A 239 -3.46 1.76 -15.96
CA LEU A 239 -2.32 2.69 -15.83
C LEU A 239 -1.26 2.18 -14.86
N LYS A 240 -1.67 1.69 -13.69
CA LYS A 240 -0.76 1.27 -12.61
C LYS A 240 -1.46 0.44 -11.57
N ILE A 241 -0.66 -0.28 -10.79
CA ILE A 241 -1.06 -0.91 -9.53
C ILE A 241 -0.07 -0.57 -8.41
N GLY A 242 -0.55 -0.54 -7.17
CA GLY A 242 0.29 -0.33 -5.99
C GLY A 242 -0.22 -1.09 -4.77
N GLY A 243 0.68 -1.38 -3.83
CA GLY A 243 0.34 -2.04 -2.57
C GLY A 243 -0.66 -1.21 -1.76
N GLY A 244 -1.58 -1.88 -1.10
CA GLY A 244 -2.53 -1.28 -0.18
C GLY A 244 -2.13 -1.55 1.27
N ALA A 245 -2.97 -2.30 2.00
CA ALA A 245 -2.71 -2.70 3.38
C ALA A 245 -1.54 -3.70 3.50
N PRO A 246 -0.90 -3.81 4.68
CA PRO A 246 0.12 -4.82 4.93
C PRO A 246 -0.37 -6.25 4.66
N PRO A 247 0.52 -7.16 4.20
CA PRO A 247 0.18 -8.56 3.98
C PRO A 247 -0.32 -9.25 5.25
N ILE A 248 -1.41 -10.00 5.14
CA ILE A 248 -1.96 -10.80 6.24
C ILE A 248 -2.00 -12.28 5.82
N LEU A 249 -1.52 -13.17 6.70
CA LEU A 249 -1.59 -14.61 6.47
C LEU A 249 -3.02 -15.10 6.72
N THR A 250 -3.60 -15.77 5.72
CA THR A 250 -4.90 -16.44 5.77
C THR A 250 -4.73 -17.94 5.62
N ARG A 251 -5.85 -18.70 5.70
CA ARG A 251 -5.86 -20.15 5.38
C ARG A 251 -5.39 -20.45 3.95
N HIS A 252 -5.54 -19.51 3.02
CA HIS A 252 -5.19 -19.68 1.60
C HIS A 252 -3.77 -19.24 1.25
N GLY A 253 -3.11 -18.46 2.13
CA GLY A 253 -1.82 -17.83 1.90
C GLY A 253 -1.84 -16.35 2.26
N TRP A 254 -0.90 -15.57 1.75
CA TRP A 254 -0.77 -14.15 2.04
C TRP A 254 -1.81 -13.33 1.28
N LEU A 255 -2.76 -12.76 2.00
CA LEU A 255 -3.74 -11.80 1.47
C LEU A 255 -3.05 -10.45 1.26
N ILE A 256 -3.16 -9.93 0.05
CA ILE A 256 -2.74 -8.59 -0.35
C ILE A 256 -3.96 -7.83 -0.84
N VAL A 257 -4.33 -6.76 -0.16
CA VAL A 257 -5.28 -5.78 -0.70
C VAL A 257 -4.46 -4.71 -1.40
N TYR A 258 -4.78 -4.39 -2.65
CA TYR A 258 -4.01 -3.47 -3.49
C TYR A 258 -4.93 -2.52 -4.24
N HIS A 259 -4.40 -1.48 -4.84
CA HIS A 259 -5.15 -0.60 -5.72
C HIS A 259 -4.69 -0.71 -7.17
N GLY A 260 -5.63 -0.50 -8.08
CA GLY A 260 -5.40 -0.31 -9.50
C GLY A 260 -5.97 1.02 -9.95
N VAL A 261 -5.43 1.55 -11.03
CA VAL A 261 -5.83 2.85 -11.59
C VAL A 261 -6.11 2.71 -13.07
N GLN A 262 -7.25 3.23 -13.49
CA GLN A 262 -7.64 3.36 -14.89
C GLN A 262 -7.97 4.80 -15.25
N ASN A 263 -7.90 5.12 -16.54
CA ASN A 263 -8.41 6.37 -17.07
C ASN A 263 -9.80 6.15 -17.66
N LEU A 264 -10.80 6.85 -17.14
CA LEU A 264 -12.19 6.81 -17.62
C LEU A 264 -12.50 7.89 -18.65
N ALA A 265 -11.56 8.80 -18.97
CA ALA A 265 -11.76 9.82 -19.97
C ALA A 265 -12.03 9.18 -21.35
N GLU A 266 -12.96 9.78 -22.09
CA GLU A 266 -13.23 9.41 -23.49
C GLU A 266 -11.98 9.62 -24.37
N PRO A 267 -11.77 8.81 -25.40
CA PRO A 267 -10.67 9.00 -26.34
C PRO A 267 -10.65 10.41 -26.93
N GLY A 268 -9.51 11.10 -26.80
CA GLY A 268 -9.33 12.47 -27.28
C GLY A 268 -9.58 13.57 -26.26
N VAL A 269 -9.93 13.24 -25.02
CA VAL A 269 -9.95 14.18 -23.90
C VAL A 269 -8.54 14.32 -23.35
N GLU A 270 -8.03 15.56 -23.28
CA GLU A 270 -6.66 15.83 -22.82
C GLU A 270 -6.49 15.59 -21.31
N GLU A 271 -7.50 15.90 -20.50
CA GLU A 271 -7.44 15.71 -19.06
C GLU A 271 -7.85 14.28 -18.69
N PRO A 272 -6.96 13.49 -18.02
CA PRO A 272 -7.29 12.15 -17.59
C PRO A 272 -8.32 12.18 -16.46
N GLN A 273 -9.34 11.35 -16.56
CA GLN A 273 -10.27 11.05 -15.46
C GLN A 273 -9.81 9.77 -14.76
N LEU A 274 -8.98 9.92 -13.73
CA LEU A 274 -8.43 8.79 -13.00
C LEU A 274 -9.49 8.16 -12.08
N CYS A 275 -9.56 6.83 -12.09
CA CYS A 275 -10.38 6.06 -11.17
C CYS A 275 -9.52 5.04 -10.44
N TYR A 276 -9.47 5.16 -9.12
CA TYR A 276 -8.76 4.25 -8.22
C TYR A 276 -9.73 3.22 -7.64
N SER A 277 -9.42 1.96 -7.80
CA SER A 277 -10.24 0.84 -7.30
C SER A 277 -9.38 -0.17 -6.56
N ALA A 278 -9.99 -0.91 -5.63
CA ALA A 278 -9.30 -1.93 -4.86
C ALA A 278 -9.43 -3.32 -5.50
N GLY A 279 -8.37 -4.10 -5.41
CA GLY A 279 -8.30 -5.51 -5.76
C GLY A 279 -7.72 -6.37 -4.64
N VAL A 280 -7.79 -7.66 -4.82
CA VAL A 280 -7.27 -8.67 -3.90
C VAL A 280 -6.37 -9.64 -4.65
N MET A 281 -5.18 -9.90 -4.07
CA MET A 281 -4.31 -11.03 -4.43
C MET A 281 -4.11 -11.94 -3.23
N VAL A 282 -3.92 -13.23 -3.50
CA VAL A 282 -3.42 -14.19 -2.52
C VAL A 282 -2.13 -14.77 -3.05
N LEU A 283 -1.06 -14.65 -2.27
CA LEU A 283 0.24 -15.24 -2.59
C LEU A 283 0.39 -16.56 -1.84
N THR A 284 1.15 -17.52 -2.40
CA THR A 284 1.42 -18.76 -1.68
C THR A 284 2.25 -18.49 -0.42
N LYS A 285 2.00 -19.25 0.63
CA LYS A 285 2.68 -19.09 1.92
C LYS A 285 4.17 -19.37 1.80
N GLU A 286 4.52 -20.43 1.08
CA GLU A 286 5.90 -20.95 0.93
C GLU A 286 6.72 -20.16 -0.08
N HIS A 287 6.06 -19.48 -1.02
CA HIS A 287 6.68 -18.70 -2.08
C HIS A 287 5.91 -17.39 -2.30
N PRO A 288 6.10 -16.36 -1.49
CA PRO A 288 5.29 -15.13 -1.52
C PRO A 288 5.47 -14.30 -2.80
N ARG A 289 6.27 -14.77 -3.75
CA ARG A 289 6.37 -14.22 -5.11
C ARG A 289 5.45 -14.92 -6.11
N LYS A 290 4.77 -16.00 -5.69
CA LYS A 290 3.82 -16.73 -6.52
C LYS A 290 2.40 -16.34 -6.18
N ILE A 291 1.70 -15.74 -7.14
CA ILE A 291 0.29 -15.38 -7.03
C ILE A 291 -0.55 -16.66 -7.21
N LEU A 292 -1.33 -17.00 -6.18
CA LEU A 292 -2.30 -18.10 -6.19
C LEU A 292 -3.65 -17.64 -6.73
N TYR A 293 -4.04 -16.43 -6.38
CA TYR A 293 -5.30 -15.81 -6.79
C TYR A 293 -5.10 -14.32 -7.02
N ARG A 294 -5.76 -13.76 -8.02
CA ARG A 294 -5.91 -12.32 -8.26
C ARG A 294 -7.33 -12.06 -8.71
N SER A 295 -7.98 -11.06 -8.12
CA SER A 295 -9.33 -10.69 -8.52
C SER A 295 -9.36 -10.22 -9.98
N PRO A 296 -10.22 -10.80 -10.84
CA PRO A 296 -10.32 -10.39 -12.25
C PRO A 296 -10.94 -9.00 -12.40
N GLU A 297 -11.85 -8.66 -11.48
CA GLU A 297 -12.51 -7.37 -11.39
C GLU A 297 -12.13 -6.68 -10.08
N ALA A 298 -12.29 -5.37 -10.02
CA ALA A 298 -12.14 -4.63 -8.79
C ALA A 298 -13.15 -5.11 -7.74
N VAL A 299 -12.69 -5.36 -6.52
CA VAL A 299 -13.55 -5.81 -5.40
C VAL A 299 -14.24 -4.64 -4.70
N LEU A 300 -13.73 -3.41 -4.90
CA LEU A 300 -14.33 -2.17 -4.42
C LEU A 300 -13.97 -1.03 -5.39
N SER A 301 -14.96 -0.42 -6.03
CA SER A 301 -14.79 0.72 -6.94
C SER A 301 -15.60 1.92 -6.45
N PRO A 302 -15.25 3.17 -6.81
CA PRO A 302 -15.99 4.35 -6.40
C PRO A 302 -17.42 4.34 -6.92
N VAL A 303 -18.40 4.24 -6.01
CA VAL A 303 -19.85 4.29 -6.34
C VAL A 303 -20.61 5.27 -5.46
N LEU A 304 -20.16 5.49 -4.22
CA LEU A 304 -20.80 6.41 -3.30
C LEU A 304 -20.42 7.87 -3.64
N PRO A 305 -21.31 8.84 -3.35
CA PRO A 305 -20.96 10.26 -3.50
C PRO A 305 -19.66 10.65 -2.78
N GLN A 306 -19.40 10.06 -1.60
CA GLN A 306 -18.22 10.30 -0.79
C GLN A 306 -16.92 9.72 -1.39
N GLU A 307 -17.02 8.75 -2.28
CA GLU A 307 -15.90 8.14 -3.02
C GLU A 307 -15.65 8.87 -4.35
N ARG A 308 -16.68 9.57 -4.87
CA ARG A 308 -16.64 10.26 -6.15
C ARG A 308 -16.35 11.76 -6.04
N ARG A 309 -16.50 12.34 -4.85
CA ARG A 309 -16.37 13.80 -4.62
C ARG A 309 -15.52 14.06 -3.39
N GLY A 310 -14.40 14.72 -3.57
CA GLY A 310 -13.46 15.11 -2.54
C GLY A 310 -12.35 15.96 -3.15
N THR A 311 -11.16 15.87 -2.57
CA THR A 311 -9.96 16.55 -3.08
C THR A 311 -9.56 15.97 -4.43
N ILE A 312 -9.62 14.63 -4.56
CA ILE A 312 -9.48 13.92 -5.84
C ILE A 312 -10.72 13.05 -6.04
N ALA A 313 -11.36 13.18 -7.21
CA ALA A 313 -12.57 12.42 -7.52
C ALA A 313 -12.24 10.94 -7.83
N ASP A 314 -13.26 10.07 -7.64
CA ASP A 314 -13.25 8.66 -8.02
C ASP A 314 -12.09 7.86 -7.40
N VAL A 315 -11.90 7.99 -6.06
CA VAL A 315 -10.83 7.29 -5.33
C VAL A 315 -11.40 6.36 -4.26
N VAL A 316 -10.98 5.10 -4.34
CA VAL A 316 -10.99 4.08 -3.28
C VAL A 316 -9.55 3.58 -3.11
N PHE A 317 -8.91 3.95 -1.99
CA PHE A 317 -7.49 3.69 -1.76
C PHE A 317 -7.26 2.91 -0.45
N PRO A 318 -7.22 1.56 -0.50
CA PRO A 318 -7.08 0.72 0.70
C PRO A 318 -5.67 0.82 1.27
N THR A 319 -5.54 1.04 2.59
CA THR A 319 -4.24 1.19 3.25
C THR A 319 -4.17 0.54 4.63
N GLY A 320 -5.31 0.33 5.28
CA GLY A 320 -5.39 -0.32 6.58
C GLY A 320 -6.20 -1.61 6.52
N ILE A 321 -5.86 -2.57 7.36
CA ILE A 321 -6.59 -3.84 7.50
C ILE A 321 -6.57 -4.31 8.95
N ASP A 322 -7.70 -4.74 9.46
CA ASP A 322 -7.86 -5.36 10.77
C ASP A 322 -8.51 -6.73 10.65
N ARG A 323 -7.90 -7.74 11.27
CA ARG A 323 -8.48 -9.10 11.35
C ARG A 323 -9.60 -9.11 12.39
N ARG A 324 -10.76 -9.65 11.99
CA ARG A 324 -11.98 -9.65 12.79
C ARG A 324 -12.43 -11.06 13.16
N ASP A 325 -11.49 -11.90 13.56
CA ASP A 325 -11.81 -13.24 14.09
C ASP A 325 -12.63 -13.16 15.39
N ASP A 326 -12.64 -12.01 16.05
CA ASP A 326 -13.51 -11.67 17.18
C ASP A 326 -15.02 -11.75 16.84
N LEU A 327 -15.38 -11.67 15.57
CA LEU A 327 -16.76 -11.78 15.10
C LEU A 327 -17.16 -13.22 14.71
N GLY A 328 -16.33 -14.20 15.03
CA GLY A 328 -16.63 -15.63 14.94
C GLY A 328 -16.35 -16.30 13.57
N ASP A 329 -16.19 -15.55 12.49
CA ASP A 329 -15.82 -16.08 11.19
C ASP A 329 -14.31 -15.92 10.95
N PRO A 330 -13.58 -17.02 10.72
CA PRO A 330 -12.16 -16.95 10.45
C PRO A 330 -11.89 -16.28 9.10
N ASP A 331 -10.77 -15.55 9.01
CA ASP A 331 -10.38 -14.78 7.81
C ASP A 331 -11.44 -13.74 7.37
N ARG A 332 -12.08 -13.08 8.37
CA ARG A 332 -12.85 -11.85 8.20
C ARG A 332 -11.96 -10.65 8.46
N PHE A 333 -12.09 -9.62 7.63
CA PHE A 333 -11.25 -8.43 7.71
C PHE A 333 -12.07 -7.16 7.53
N ASP A 334 -11.76 -6.12 8.30
CA ASP A 334 -12.20 -4.76 8.03
C ASP A 334 -11.06 -4.02 7.33
N VAL A 335 -11.31 -3.56 6.09
CA VAL A 335 -10.37 -2.83 5.25
C VAL A 335 -10.69 -1.34 5.33
N TYR A 336 -9.75 -0.55 5.80
CA TYR A 336 -9.84 0.91 5.89
C TYR A 336 -9.23 1.53 4.65
N TYR A 337 -9.92 2.51 4.07
CA TYR A 337 -9.53 3.10 2.78
C TYR A 337 -9.82 4.58 2.70
N GLY A 338 -8.99 5.31 1.95
CA GLY A 338 -9.23 6.69 1.57
C GLY A 338 -10.35 6.77 0.54
N MET A 339 -11.25 7.73 0.73
CA MET A 339 -12.40 8.03 -0.13
C MET A 339 -12.21 9.42 -0.74
N ALA A 340 -12.04 9.49 -2.06
CA ALA A 340 -11.89 10.74 -2.82
C ALA A 340 -10.84 11.71 -2.22
N ASP A 341 -9.75 11.14 -1.64
CA ASP A 341 -8.66 11.85 -0.96
C ASP A 341 -9.13 12.89 0.06
N ASN A 342 -10.23 12.59 0.78
CA ASN A 342 -10.82 13.53 1.71
C ASN A 342 -11.25 12.91 3.04
N ARG A 343 -11.68 11.65 3.06
CA ARG A 343 -12.21 10.97 4.25
C ARG A 343 -11.82 9.50 4.29
N ILE A 344 -12.16 8.81 5.39
CA ILE A 344 -11.84 7.40 5.59
C ILE A 344 -13.12 6.58 5.68
N GLY A 345 -13.22 5.60 4.81
CA GLY A 345 -14.24 4.56 4.85
C GLY A 345 -13.73 3.23 5.37
N VAL A 346 -14.66 2.34 5.66
CA VAL A 346 -14.37 0.95 6.02
C VAL A 346 -15.28 0.01 5.25
N ALA A 347 -14.70 -1.10 4.79
CA ALA A 347 -15.44 -2.18 4.13
C ALA A 347 -14.98 -3.55 4.66
N ARG A 348 -15.90 -4.49 4.75
CA ARG A 348 -15.64 -5.84 5.25
C ARG A 348 -15.37 -6.81 4.11
N LEU A 349 -14.32 -7.59 4.24
CA LEU A 349 -13.95 -8.71 3.41
C LEU A 349 -14.11 -10.00 4.20
N ASP A 350 -14.92 -10.92 3.70
CA ASP A 350 -14.99 -12.29 4.19
C ASP A 350 -14.30 -13.20 3.17
N MET A 351 -13.24 -13.89 3.60
CA MET A 351 -12.55 -14.84 2.72
C MET A 351 -13.39 -16.10 2.56
N PRO A 352 -13.64 -16.55 1.33
CA PRO A 352 -14.44 -17.76 1.09
C PRO A 352 -13.67 -19.00 1.53
N ALA A 353 -14.39 -20.09 1.80
CA ALA A 353 -13.78 -21.38 2.12
C ALA A 353 -12.91 -21.93 0.97
N ILE A 354 -13.30 -21.64 -0.28
CA ILE A 354 -12.58 -22.00 -1.51
C ILE A 354 -12.46 -20.72 -2.35
N LEU A 355 -11.23 -20.41 -2.78
CA LEU A 355 -11.02 -19.27 -3.66
C LEU A 355 -11.77 -19.47 -4.99
N PRO A 356 -12.45 -18.44 -5.49
CA PRO A 356 -13.08 -18.50 -6.81
C PRO A 356 -12.01 -18.55 -7.91
N PRO A 357 -12.37 -18.80 -9.17
CA PRO A 357 -11.46 -18.63 -10.29
C PRO A 357 -10.86 -17.23 -10.31
N GLY A 358 -9.53 -17.15 -10.38
CA GLY A 358 -8.78 -15.88 -10.45
C GLY A 358 -8.68 -15.35 -11.88
N GLY A 359 -8.30 -14.06 -11.98
CA GLY A 359 -7.88 -13.42 -13.23
C GLY A 359 -6.45 -13.81 -13.61
N ALA A 360 -5.95 -13.21 -14.69
CA ALA A 360 -4.57 -13.35 -15.11
C ALA A 360 -3.61 -12.87 -14.01
N THR A 361 -2.55 -13.61 -13.78
CA THR A 361 -1.57 -13.31 -12.73
C THR A 361 -0.40 -12.46 -13.23
N ASP A 362 -0.05 -12.63 -14.53
CA ASP A 362 1.02 -11.86 -15.20
C ASP A 362 0.65 -11.72 -16.69
N PRO A 363 1.00 -10.59 -17.35
CA PRO A 363 0.78 -10.37 -18.79
C PRO A 363 1.37 -11.46 -19.68
N ASP A 364 2.48 -12.06 -19.26
CA ASP A 364 3.22 -13.07 -20.06
C ASP A 364 2.89 -14.52 -19.66
N GLY A 365 1.92 -14.75 -18.76
CA GLY A 365 1.54 -16.08 -18.29
C GLY A 365 2.64 -16.82 -17.51
N SER A 366 3.76 -16.17 -17.22
CA SER A 366 4.87 -16.74 -16.47
C SER A 366 4.66 -16.52 -14.98
N SER A 367 4.28 -17.57 -14.27
CA SER A 367 4.30 -17.58 -12.81
C SER A 367 5.72 -17.34 -12.30
N GLY A 368 6.01 -16.11 -11.86
CA GLY A 368 7.12 -15.84 -10.95
C GLY A 368 8.55 -16.05 -11.44
N VAL A 369 8.81 -15.89 -12.73
CA VAL A 369 10.19 -15.81 -13.24
C VAL A 369 10.58 -14.34 -13.38
N SER A 370 11.68 -13.97 -12.73
CA SER A 370 12.29 -12.65 -12.83
C SER A 370 12.62 -12.32 -14.30
N HIS A 371 11.81 -11.49 -14.96
CA HIS A 371 12.23 -10.89 -16.21
C HIS A 371 13.13 -9.67 -15.91
N VAL A 372 14.41 -9.88 -16.09
CA VAL A 372 15.33 -8.80 -16.47
C VAL A 372 15.00 -8.45 -17.91
N PRO A 373 14.75 -7.18 -18.27
CA PRO A 373 14.55 -6.81 -19.67
C PRO A 373 15.77 -7.25 -20.49
N PRO A 374 15.60 -7.88 -21.66
CA PRO A 374 16.70 -8.20 -22.54
C PRO A 374 17.21 -6.90 -23.17
N GLY A 375 18.42 -6.51 -22.86
CA GLY A 375 19.05 -5.41 -23.57
C GLY A 375 20.14 -4.71 -22.81
N GLN A 376 21.29 -5.37 -22.72
CA GLN A 376 22.60 -4.81 -23.10
C GLN A 376 23.61 -5.95 -23.07
N SER A 377 23.95 -6.45 -24.26
CA SER A 377 25.16 -7.21 -24.47
C SER A 377 26.35 -6.31 -24.14
N VAL A 378 27.09 -6.67 -23.11
CA VAL A 378 28.43 -6.12 -22.90
C VAL A 378 29.33 -6.95 -23.84
N ASP A 379 29.58 -6.40 -25.01
CA ASP A 379 30.70 -6.85 -25.83
C ASP A 379 32.00 -6.33 -25.23
N SER A 380 32.91 -7.33 -25.02
CA SER A 380 34.36 -7.28 -24.76
C SER A 380 34.87 -6.51 -23.56
#